data_5f60a403496acea48829223e7f85abc0
#
_entry.id   5f60a403496acea48829223e7f85abc0
#
_cell.length_a   1.000
_cell.length_b   1.000
_cell.length_c   1.000
_cell.angle_alpha   90.00
_cell.angle_beta   90.00
_cell.angle_gamma   90.00
#
_symmetry.space_group_name_H-M   'P 1'
#
loop_
_entity.id
_entity.type
_entity.pdbx_description
1 polymer ?
#
loop_
_entity_poly.entity_id
_entity_poly.type
_entity_poly.pdbx_seq_one_letter_code
_entity_poly.pdbx_strand_id
1 'polypeptide(L)'
;MQSREYLFCDTTPITTFVYAKDYHGSAGPVLTRLAKKSEKKYDLFFLCDTDIPYADTWDRSGDQKRKWFQNQIVGDLAERRVPFFRVGGELEQRIEQVDAVLRRYRKFSNLLDIRHIVEE
;
A
#
# COMPACT_ATOMS: atom_id res chain seq x y z
N MET A 1 9.91 21.66 9.15
CA MET A 1 10.10 20.91 9.12
C MET A 1 10.60 20.16 8.55
N GLN A 2 10.69 19.69 8.46
CA GLN A 2 11.14 19.18 7.78
C GLN A 2 10.75 18.13 7.19
N SER A 3 10.41 18.30 6.35
CA SER A 3 10.01 17.49 5.31
C SER A 3 10.75 16.26 5.07
N ARG A 4 11.66 15.94 5.82
CA ARG A 4 12.27 14.70 5.66
C ARG A 4 11.61 13.65 6.45
N GLU A 5 10.56 14.00 7.12
CA GLU A 5 9.78 13.02 7.81
C GLU A 5 8.80 12.38 6.84
N TYR A 6 8.41 11.15 7.16
CA TYR A 6 7.48 10.40 6.33
C TYR A 6 6.10 10.44 6.96
N LEU A 7 5.10 10.57 6.12
CA LEU A 7 3.73 10.45 6.56
C LEU A 7 3.22 9.07 6.17
N PHE A 8 2.90 8.27 7.18
CA PHE A 8 2.36 6.93 6.95
C PHE A 8 0.85 6.97 7.06
N CYS A 9 0.18 6.49 6.02
CA CYS A 9 -1.26 6.42 6.01
C CYS A 9 -1.69 4.97 6.07
N ASP A 10 -2.55 4.65 7.02
CA ASP A 10 -3.09 3.31 7.16
C ASP A 10 -4.31 3.20 6.27
N THR A 11 -4.25 2.30 5.32
CA THR A 11 -5.23 2.10 4.26
C THR A 11 -5.31 3.30 3.32
N THR A 12 -5.94 3.10 2.20
CA THR A 12 -6.10 4.13 1.18
C THR A 12 -7.51 4.01 0.59
N PRO A 13 -7.96 5.01 -0.16
CA PRO A 13 -9.23 4.86 -0.89
C PRO A 13 -9.26 3.66 -1.81
N ILE A 14 -8.11 3.17 -2.27
CA ILE A 14 -8.07 1.96 -3.09
C ILE A 14 -8.55 0.76 -2.30
N THR A 15 -8.10 0.62 -1.06
CA THR A 15 -8.56 -0.47 -0.19
C THR A 15 -10.06 -0.36 0.05
N THR A 16 -10.53 0.84 0.34
CA THR A 16 -11.96 1.07 0.55
C THR A 16 -12.75 0.74 -0.71
N PHE A 17 -12.23 1.07 -1.87
CA PHE A 17 -12.85 0.76 -3.14
C PHE A 17 -13.03 -0.76 -3.32
N VAL A 18 -12.00 -1.52 -3.02
CA VAL A 18 -12.06 -2.97 -3.14
C VAL A 18 -13.11 -3.56 -2.20
N TYR A 19 -13.14 -3.08 -0.95
CA TYR A 19 -14.14 -3.54 0.01
C TYR A 19 -15.55 -3.17 -0.43
N ALA A 20 -15.74 -1.97 -0.96
CA ALA A 20 -17.07 -1.53 -1.38
C ALA A 20 -17.58 -2.37 -2.54
N LYS A 21 -16.72 -2.72 -3.47
CA LYS A 21 -17.10 -3.58 -4.58
C LYS A 21 -17.57 -4.94 -4.09
N ASP A 22 -16.90 -5.48 -3.08
CA ASP A 22 -17.29 -6.77 -2.53
C ASP A 22 -18.63 -6.69 -1.80
N TYR A 23 -18.79 -5.71 -0.92
CA TYR A 23 -19.97 -5.63 -0.07
C TYR A 23 -21.20 -5.10 -0.79
N HIS A 24 -21.01 -4.21 -1.75
CA HIS A 24 -22.14 -3.53 -2.40
C HIS A 24 -22.22 -3.75 -3.90
N GLY A 25 -21.29 -4.51 -4.46
CA GLY A 25 -21.27 -4.76 -5.90
C GLY A 25 -20.65 -3.62 -6.69
N SER A 26 -20.57 -2.44 -6.14
CA SER A 26 -19.96 -1.29 -6.81
C SER A 26 -19.48 -0.30 -5.77
N ALA A 27 -18.59 0.59 -6.19
CA ALA A 27 -17.99 1.54 -5.27
C ALA A 27 -18.59 2.93 -5.35
N GLY A 28 -19.42 3.20 -6.35
CA GLY A 28 -19.98 4.53 -6.53
C GLY A 28 -18.99 5.51 -7.15
N PRO A 29 -19.49 6.63 -7.71
CA PRO A 29 -18.64 7.53 -8.48
C PRO A 29 -17.62 8.30 -7.64
N VAL A 30 -18.01 8.71 -6.43
CA VAL A 30 -17.09 9.50 -5.59
C VAL A 30 -15.91 8.65 -5.15
N LEU A 31 -16.17 7.44 -4.65
CA LEU A 31 -15.12 6.55 -4.19
C LEU A 31 -14.23 6.10 -5.34
N THR A 32 -14.83 5.84 -6.50
CA THR A 32 -14.07 5.47 -7.69
C THR A 32 -13.08 6.57 -8.05
N ARG A 33 -13.51 7.82 -7.99
CA ARG A 33 -12.65 8.96 -8.28
C ARG A 33 -11.55 9.10 -7.25
N LEU A 34 -11.87 8.93 -5.97
CA LEU A 34 -10.87 9.03 -4.92
C LEU A 34 -9.82 7.94 -5.04
N ALA A 35 -10.25 6.73 -5.38
CA ALA A 35 -9.30 5.63 -5.58
C ALA A 35 -8.37 5.94 -6.75
N LYS A 36 -8.88 6.50 -7.82
CA LYS A 36 -8.05 6.87 -8.95
C LYS A 36 -7.03 7.94 -8.60
N LYS A 37 -7.44 8.94 -7.84
CA LYS A 37 -6.52 9.98 -7.39
C LYS A 37 -5.43 9.41 -6.50
N SER A 38 -5.76 8.40 -5.70
CA SER A 38 -4.80 7.80 -4.79
C SER A 38 -3.62 7.15 -5.52
N GLU A 39 -3.80 6.77 -6.76
CA GLU A 39 -2.74 6.13 -7.52
C GLU A 39 -1.48 7.00 -7.59
N LYS A 40 -1.67 8.31 -7.58
CA LYS A 40 -0.55 9.25 -7.69
C LYS A 40 -0.33 10.09 -6.45
N LYS A 41 -1.19 9.95 -5.46
CA LYS A 41 -1.10 10.75 -4.26
C LYS A 41 0.00 10.30 -3.32
N TYR A 42 0.25 9.00 -3.28
CA TYR A 42 1.23 8.43 -2.37
C TYR A 42 2.50 8.06 -3.13
N ASP A 43 3.62 8.31 -2.49
CA ASP A 43 4.92 8.04 -3.12
C ASP A 43 5.25 6.55 -3.12
N LEU A 44 4.85 5.86 -2.08
CA LEU A 44 5.14 4.43 -1.93
C LEU A 44 3.93 3.71 -1.36
N PHE A 45 3.71 2.50 -1.84
CA PHE A 45 2.66 1.62 -1.35
C PHE A 45 3.30 0.37 -0.76
N PHE A 46 2.90 0.04 0.45
CA PHE A 46 3.33 -1.20 1.09
C PHE A 46 2.11 -2.09 1.32
N LEU A 47 2.22 -3.34 0.93
CA LEU A 47 1.17 -4.32 1.16
C LEU A 47 1.62 -5.27 2.24
N CYS A 48 0.96 -5.22 3.39
CA CYS A 48 1.30 -6.10 4.50
C CYS A 48 0.74 -7.49 4.24
N ASP A 49 1.62 -8.48 4.30
CA ASP A 49 1.22 -9.85 4.05
C ASP A 49 0.34 -10.37 5.18
N THR A 50 -0.45 -11.39 4.86
CA THR A 50 -1.36 -12.01 5.81
C THR A 50 -0.71 -13.23 6.46
N ASP A 51 0.61 -13.21 6.62
CA ASP A 51 1.32 -14.32 7.22
C ASP A 51 1.34 -14.28 8.74
N ILE A 52 0.84 -13.21 9.35
CA ILE A 52 0.68 -13.17 10.80
C ILE A 52 -0.54 -14.01 11.15
N PRO A 53 -0.40 -14.98 12.08
CA PRO A 53 -1.52 -15.84 12.44
C PRO A 53 -2.72 -15.04 12.93
N TYR A 54 -3.90 -15.49 12.54
CA TYR A 54 -5.14 -14.86 12.99
C TYR A 54 -5.30 -15.11 14.48
N ALA A 55 -5.60 -14.06 15.23
CA ALA A 55 -5.68 -14.16 16.68
C ALA A 55 -6.80 -15.08 17.16
N ASP A 56 -7.92 -15.09 16.44
CA ASP A 56 -9.04 -15.95 16.77
C ASP A 56 -8.89 -17.29 16.06
N THR A 57 -8.28 -18.22 16.73
CA THR A 57 -7.95 -19.50 16.11
C THR A 57 -9.17 -20.35 15.77
N TRP A 58 -10.33 -20.01 16.33
CA TRP A 58 -11.54 -20.75 16.05
C TRP A 58 -12.25 -20.30 14.77
N ASP A 59 -11.82 -19.18 14.18
CA ASP A 59 -12.47 -18.64 12.99
C ASP A 59 -11.58 -18.75 11.77
N ARG A 60 -11.59 -19.91 11.15
CA ARG A 60 -10.81 -20.14 9.94
C ARG A 60 -11.35 -19.36 8.74
N SER A 61 -12.65 -19.08 8.75
CA SER A 61 -13.23 -18.34 7.63
C SER A 61 -12.71 -16.92 7.58
N GLY A 62 -12.40 -16.33 8.74
CA GLY A 62 -11.82 -15.02 8.80
C GLY A 62 -10.45 -14.96 8.16
N ASP A 63 -9.63 -15.99 8.37
CA ASP A 63 -8.30 -16.05 7.79
C ASP A 63 -8.36 -16.20 6.27
N GLN A 64 -9.27 -17.07 5.80
CA GLN A 64 -9.46 -17.24 4.36
C GLN A 64 -9.98 -15.97 3.71
N LYS A 65 -10.86 -15.26 4.39
CA LYS A 65 -11.39 -14.01 3.89
C LYS A 65 -10.29 -12.95 3.79
N ARG A 66 -9.41 -12.91 4.77
CA ARG A 66 -8.26 -11.99 4.74
C ARG A 66 -7.41 -12.22 3.51
N LYS A 67 -7.09 -13.47 3.23
CA LYS A 67 -6.26 -13.81 2.07
C LYS A 67 -6.98 -13.49 0.78
N TRP A 68 -8.28 -13.73 0.75
CA TRP A 68 -9.07 -13.42 -0.43
C TRP A 68 -9.06 -11.93 -0.72
N PHE A 69 -9.27 -11.09 0.31
CA PHE A 69 -9.23 -9.64 0.13
C PHE A 69 -7.85 -9.17 -0.28
N GLN A 70 -6.80 -9.75 0.27
CA GLN A 70 -5.47 -9.37 -0.13
C GLN A 70 -5.24 -9.64 -1.61
N ASN A 71 -5.71 -10.77 -2.10
CA ASN A 71 -5.60 -11.09 -3.51
C ASN A 71 -6.38 -10.11 -4.37
N GLN A 72 -7.55 -9.67 -3.89
CA GLN A 72 -8.33 -8.66 -4.60
C GLN A 72 -7.57 -7.33 -4.67
N ILE A 73 -6.93 -6.94 -3.58
CA ILE A 73 -6.17 -5.70 -3.54
C ILE A 73 -4.96 -5.80 -4.47
N VAL A 74 -4.26 -6.93 -4.49
CA VAL A 74 -3.14 -7.13 -5.38
C VAL A 74 -3.59 -7.00 -6.83
N GLY A 75 -4.72 -7.63 -7.18
CA GLY A 75 -5.24 -7.55 -8.53
C GLY A 75 -5.63 -6.14 -8.92
N ASP A 76 -6.23 -5.40 -8.00
CA ASP A 76 -6.63 -4.03 -8.27
C ASP A 76 -5.42 -3.11 -8.46
N LEU A 77 -4.40 -3.27 -7.62
CA LEU A 77 -3.17 -2.49 -7.78
C LEU A 77 -2.49 -2.81 -9.12
N ALA A 78 -2.52 -4.07 -9.52
CA ALA A 78 -1.94 -4.47 -10.80
C ALA A 78 -2.69 -3.82 -11.97
N GLU A 79 -4.01 -3.80 -11.91
CA GLU A 79 -4.80 -3.16 -12.95
C GLU A 79 -4.52 -1.67 -13.04
N ARG A 80 -4.30 -1.03 -11.90
CA ARG A 80 -3.99 0.40 -11.85
C ARG A 80 -2.55 0.68 -12.22
N ARG A 81 -1.73 -0.36 -12.34
CA ARG A 81 -0.29 -0.25 -12.61
C ARG A 81 0.41 0.54 -11.52
N VAL A 82 -0.03 0.32 -10.28
CA VAL A 82 0.58 0.93 -9.11
C VAL A 82 1.58 -0.06 -8.53
N PRO A 83 2.86 0.27 -8.51
CA PRO A 83 3.84 -0.62 -7.90
C PRO A 83 3.71 -0.59 -6.38
N PHE A 84 3.98 -1.71 -5.76
CA PHE A 84 3.92 -1.82 -4.32
C PHE A 84 4.96 -2.81 -3.83
N PHE A 85 5.30 -2.70 -2.56
CA PHE A 85 6.25 -3.60 -1.93
C PHE A 85 5.51 -4.47 -0.94
N ARG A 86 5.73 -5.77 -1.02
CA ARG A 86 5.16 -6.69 -0.03
C ARG A 86 6.02 -6.69 1.21
N VAL A 87 5.37 -6.66 2.36
CA VAL A 87 6.02 -6.66 3.66
C VAL A 87 5.49 -7.86 4.43
N GLY A 88 6.38 -8.74 4.87
CA GLY A 88 5.95 -9.94 5.55
C GLY A 88 6.93 -10.36 6.62
N GLY A 89 6.57 -11.43 7.35
CA GLY A 89 7.37 -11.94 8.43
C GLY A 89 6.98 -11.34 9.76
N GLU A 90 7.87 -11.46 10.72
CA GLU A 90 7.64 -10.91 12.04
C GLU A 90 7.87 -9.41 12.06
N LEU A 91 7.47 -8.78 13.14
CA LEU A 91 7.51 -7.32 13.23
C LEU A 91 8.88 -6.75 12.89
N GLU A 92 9.93 -7.33 13.45
CA GLU A 92 11.28 -6.82 13.18
C GLU A 92 11.65 -6.93 11.72
N GLN A 93 11.27 -8.04 11.08
CA GLN A 93 11.53 -8.23 9.66
C GLN A 93 10.78 -7.22 8.83
N ARG A 94 9.55 -6.94 9.20
CA ARG A 94 8.73 -5.96 8.48
C ARG A 94 9.32 -4.57 8.59
N ILE A 95 9.78 -4.20 9.78
CA ILE A 95 10.41 -2.90 9.99
C ILE A 95 11.66 -2.77 9.13
N GLU A 96 12.48 -3.82 9.07
CA GLU A 96 13.67 -3.80 8.25
C GLU A 96 13.36 -3.66 6.77
N GLN A 97 12.31 -4.35 6.31
CA GLN A 97 11.92 -4.28 4.91
C GLN A 97 11.47 -2.87 4.53
N VAL A 98 10.63 -2.26 5.36
CA VAL A 98 10.16 -0.90 5.11
C VAL A 98 11.34 0.07 5.14
N ASP A 99 12.20 -0.07 6.13
CA ASP A 99 13.34 0.82 6.28
C ASP A 99 14.28 0.74 5.08
N ALA A 100 14.50 -0.47 4.56
CA ALA A 100 15.35 -0.65 3.39
C ALA A 100 14.77 0.06 2.16
N VAL A 101 13.46 -0.04 1.96
CA VAL A 101 12.81 0.63 0.84
C VAL A 101 12.90 2.14 1.00
N LEU A 102 12.66 2.65 2.21
CA LEU A 102 12.70 4.09 2.46
C LEU A 102 14.10 4.66 2.24
N ARG A 103 15.12 3.92 2.61
CA ARG A 103 16.49 4.37 2.37
C ARG A 103 16.78 4.48 0.88
N ARG A 104 16.34 3.51 0.10
CA ARG A 104 16.52 3.55 -1.34
C ARG A 104 15.75 4.70 -1.97
N TYR A 105 14.53 4.90 -1.52
CA TYR A 105 13.70 5.96 -2.04
C TYR A 105 14.33 7.34 -1.75
N ARG A 106 14.82 7.53 -0.53
CA ARG A 106 15.45 8.79 -0.17
C ARG A 106 16.67 9.06 -1.03
N LYS A 107 17.49 8.04 -1.24
CA LYS A 107 18.68 8.18 -2.06
C LYS A 107 18.30 8.54 -3.50
N PHE A 108 17.30 7.87 -4.03
CA PHE A 108 16.85 8.11 -5.38
C PHE A 108 16.27 9.51 -5.52
N SER A 109 15.48 9.95 -4.55
CA SER A 109 14.91 11.30 -4.58
C SER A 109 15.98 12.37 -4.54
N ASN A 110 17.01 12.16 -3.73
CA ASN A 110 18.12 13.12 -3.67
C ASN A 110 18.85 13.22 -5.00
N LEU A 111 19.03 12.09 -5.68
CA LEU A 111 19.67 12.10 -6.99
C LEU A 111 18.81 12.82 -8.02
N LEU A 112 17.50 12.62 -7.96
CA LEU A 112 16.59 13.31 -8.86
C LEU A 112 16.60 14.81 -8.61
N ASP A 113 16.64 15.21 -7.36
CA ASP A 113 16.71 16.63 -7.01
C ASP A 113 17.98 17.26 -7.54
N ILE A 114 19.10 16.56 -7.41
CA ILE A 114 20.36 17.07 -7.93
C ILE A 114 20.30 17.20 -9.45
N ARG A 115 19.75 16.19 -10.13
CA ARG A 115 19.60 16.26 -11.57
C ARG A 115 18.75 17.44 -12.00
N HIS A 116 17.66 17.65 -11.29
CA HIS A 116 16.77 18.75 -11.61
C HIS A 116 17.47 20.08 -11.51
N ILE A 117 18.27 20.25 -10.47
CA ILE A 117 19.02 21.49 -10.27
C ILE A 117 20.02 21.70 -11.41
N VAL A 118 20.69 20.62 -11.83
CA VAL A 118 21.69 20.73 -12.89
C VAL A 118 21.04 21.08 -14.23
N GLU A 119 19.86 20.56 -14.48
CA GLU A 119 19.16 20.80 -15.74
C GLU A 119 18.59 22.21 -15.83
N GLU A 120 18.40 22.86 -14.73
CA GLU A 120 17.89 24.21 -14.72
C GLU A 120 19.02 25.23 -14.81
#